data_62f459e7ee33ee119044fd0e134cc47c
#
_entry.id   62f459e7ee33ee119044fd0e134cc47c
#
_cell.length_a   1.000
_cell.length_b   1.000
_cell.length_c   1.000
_cell.angle_alpha   90.00
_cell.angle_beta   90.00
_cell.angle_gamma   90.00
#
_symmetry.space_group_name_H-M   'P 1'
#
loop_
_entity.id
_entity.type
_entity.pdbx_description
1 polymer ?
#
loop_
_entity_poly.entity_id
_entity_poly.type
_entity_poly.pdbx_seq_one_letter_code
_entity_poly.pdbx_strand_id
1 'polypeptide(L)'
;MKQIILLLVAGGTLFSCTSSIDNKGKENLAIAKRYLEAVETKNVVTMDSLLADNYMGYGPSVDDSTNKAEALANWKENTDNLYESIKYTRYQNIAITVNEKDEAEPGDWVSNWAYLTLKYKNGSGPVNVWVNAVYRIENGKIVYSRTFYNEADVLHQLGYTNVVPMTKE
;
A
#
# COMPACT_ATOMS: atom_id res chain seq x y z
N MET A 1 33.28 -58.05 34.33
CA MET A 1 33.48 -57.06 33.27
C MET A 1 32.12 -56.44 32.95
N LYS A 2 31.88 -55.21 33.45
CA LYS A 2 30.62 -54.49 33.23
C LYS A 2 30.85 -53.48 32.08
N GLN A 3 30.19 -53.68 30.96
CA GLN A 3 30.20 -52.71 29.84
C GLN A 3 29.18 -51.61 30.14
N ILE A 4 29.67 -50.38 30.23
CA ILE A 4 28.85 -49.17 30.34
C ILE A 4 28.56 -48.69 28.93
N ILE A 5 27.32 -48.79 28.50
CA ILE A 5 26.83 -48.22 27.23
C ILE A 5 26.52 -46.74 27.47
N LEU A 6 27.34 -45.86 26.89
CA LEU A 6 27.15 -44.41 26.92
C LEU A 6 26.19 -44.02 25.79
N LEU A 7 24.93 -43.73 26.12
CA LEU A 7 23.93 -43.19 25.19
C LEU A 7 24.20 -41.69 24.99
N LEU A 8 24.75 -41.35 23.85
CA LEU A 8 24.85 -39.95 23.36
C LEU A 8 23.48 -39.50 22.86
N VAL A 9 22.78 -38.70 23.66
CA VAL A 9 21.56 -38.00 23.20
C VAL A 9 22.05 -36.76 22.44
N ALA A 10 22.02 -36.82 21.11
CA ALA A 10 22.22 -35.69 20.25
C ALA A 10 20.95 -34.82 20.28
N GLY A 11 20.95 -33.82 21.17
CA GLY A 11 19.89 -32.79 21.19
C GLY A 11 19.98 -31.89 19.96
N GLY A 12 19.20 -32.22 18.94
CA GLY A 12 18.98 -31.32 17.80
C GLY A 12 18.17 -30.10 18.23
N THR A 13 18.83 -28.97 18.39
CA THR A 13 18.14 -27.68 18.52
C THR A 13 17.48 -27.33 17.18
N LEU A 14 16.16 -27.54 17.11
CA LEU A 14 15.36 -27.02 16.02
C LEU A 14 15.34 -25.48 16.17
N PHE A 15 16.20 -24.79 15.41
CA PHE A 15 16.06 -23.35 15.20
C PHE A 15 14.77 -23.14 14.41
N SER A 16 13.66 -22.92 15.10
CA SER A 16 12.46 -22.38 14.51
C SER A 16 12.77 -20.94 14.07
N CYS A 17 13.03 -20.73 12.79
CA CYS A 17 13.04 -19.39 12.19
C CYS A 17 11.61 -18.86 12.22
N THR A 18 11.16 -18.34 13.35
CA THR A 18 10.05 -17.40 13.37
C THR A 18 10.60 -16.07 12.89
N SER A 19 10.32 -15.70 11.64
CA SER A 19 10.56 -14.35 11.14
C SER A 19 9.63 -13.40 11.88
N SER A 20 10.04 -12.94 13.06
CA SER A 20 9.35 -11.85 13.74
C SER A 20 9.66 -10.57 12.97
N ILE A 21 8.63 -9.86 12.52
CA ILE A 21 8.77 -8.49 12.00
C ILE A 21 9.50 -7.69 13.09
N ASP A 22 10.61 -7.04 12.74
CA ASP A 22 11.36 -6.19 13.65
C ASP A 22 10.57 -4.94 14.06
N ASN A 23 11.09 -4.15 15.00
CA ASN A 23 10.38 -2.96 15.47
C ASN A 23 10.20 -1.93 14.34
N LYS A 24 11.17 -1.78 13.46
CA LYS A 24 11.11 -0.87 12.32
C LYS A 24 10.01 -1.27 11.33
N GLY A 25 9.91 -2.56 11.01
CA GLY A 25 8.83 -3.09 10.19
C GLY A 25 7.44 -2.83 10.79
N LYS A 26 7.28 -2.96 12.12
CA LYS A 26 6.03 -2.64 12.81
C LYS A 26 5.69 -1.15 12.73
N GLU A 27 6.67 -0.27 12.92
CA GLU A 27 6.50 1.18 12.77
C GLU A 27 6.09 1.56 11.36
N ASN A 28 6.73 0.98 10.35
CA ASN A 28 6.41 1.22 8.94
C ASN A 28 5.00 0.73 8.58
N LEU A 29 4.59 -0.43 9.08
CA LEU A 29 3.21 -0.92 8.94
C LEU A 29 2.20 0.05 9.56
N ALA A 30 2.51 0.63 10.73
CA ALA A 30 1.65 1.59 11.39
C ALA A 30 1.53 2.90 10.59
N ILE A 31 2.61 3.37 9.95
CA ILE A 31 2.61 4.55 9.06
C ILE A 31 1.69 4.30 7.86
N ALA A 32 1.86 3.18 7.15
CA ALA A 32 1.04 2.84 6.00
C ALA A 32 -0.44 2.70 6.38
N LYS A 33 -0.74 2.03 7.50
CA LYS A 33 -2.10 1.91 8.02
C LYS A 33 -2.72 3.27 8.34
N ARG A 34 -1.98 4.14 9.02
CA ARG A 34 -2.44 5.50 9.35
C ARG A 34 -2.70 6.34 8.11
N TYR A 35 -1.93 6.14 7.03
CA TYR A 35 -2.20 6.80 5.75
C TYR A 35 -3.51 6.33 5.13
N LEU A 36 -3.77 5.02 5.10
CA LEU A 36 -5.04 4.48 4.61
C LEU A 36 -6.24 4.95 5.44
N GLU A 37 -6.11 5.00 6.76
CA GLU A 37 -7.14 5.56 7.66
C GLU A 37 -7.40 7.05 7.38
N ALA A 38 -6.34 7.82 7.06
CA ALA A 38 -6.47 9.22 6.66
C ALA A 38 -7.22 9.37 5.33
N VAL A 39 -7.01 8.45 4.38
CA VAL A 39 -7.77 8.39 3.13
C VAL A 39 -9.25 8.08 3.40
N GLU A 40 -9.55 7.05 4.19
CA GLU A 40 -10.94 6.68 4.55
C GLU A 40 -11.68 7.83 5.25
N THR A 41 -11.01 8.50 6.17
CA THR A 41 -11.58 9.61 6.94
C THR A 41 -11.48 10.95 6.23
N LYS A 42 -10.92 10.97 5.00
CA LYS A 42 -10.73 12.18 4.18
C LYS A 42 -9.91 13.26 4.91
N ASN A 43 -8.95 12.83 5.75
CA ASN A 43 -8.14 13.72 6.57
C ASN A 43 -6.84 14.11 5.85
N VAL A 44 -6.92 15.13 4.98
CA VAL A 44 -5.79 15.62 4.18
C VAL A 44 -4.65 16.15 5.07
N VAL A 45 -4.95 16.69 6.25
CA VAL A 45 -3.91 17.15 7.20
C VAL A 45 -3.08 15.98 7.71
N THR A 46 -3.73 14.86 8.03
CA THR A 46 -2.99 13.65 8.43
C THR A 46 -2.20 13.08 7.24
N MET A 47 -2.76 13.05 6.01
CA MET A 47 -2.02 12.63 4.82
C MET A 47 -0.76 13.48 4.64
N ASP A 48 -0.85 14.83 4.71
CA ASP A 48 0.29 15.75 4.62
C ASP A 48 1.36 15.43 5.68
N SER A 49 0.93 15.19 6.91
CA SER A 49 1.85 14.87 8.01
C SER A 49 2.63 13.57 7.81
N LEU A 50 2.13 12.64 6.99
CA LEU A 50 2.75 11.33 6.73
C LEU A 50 3.60 11.30 5.47
N LEU A 51 3.40 12.24 4.53
CA LEU A 51 4.18 12.34 3.30
C LEU A 51 5.46 13.15 3.54
N ALA A 52 6.57 12.71 2.98
CA ALA A 52 7.83 13.47 2.96
C ALA A 52 7.75 14.62 1.97
N ASP A 53 8.60 15.65 2.14
CA ASP A 53 8.60 16.80 1.21
C ASP A 53 9.05 16.41 -0.21
N ASN A 54 9.88 15.38 -0.34
CA ASN A 54 10.33 14.80 -1.60
C ASN A 54 9.46 13.63 -2.08
N TYR A 55 8.24 13.50 -1.56
CA TYR A 55 7.32 12.41 -1.94
C TYR A 55 7.00 12.43 -3.43
N MET A 56 6.99 11.22 -4.01
CA MET A 56 6.47 10.95 -5.35
C MET A 56 5.48 9.78 -5.32
N GLY A 57 4.27 10.02 -5.79
CA GLY A 57 3.22 9.03 -5.96
C GLY A 57 3.06 8.64 -7.42
N TYR A 58 2.74 7.37 -7.68
CA TYR A 58 2.52 6.83 -9.01
C TYR A 58 1.18 6.08 -9.05
N GLY A 59 0.41 6.33 -10.06
CA GLY A 59 -0.82 5.60 -10.36
C GLY A 59 -0.56 4.33 -11.17
N PRO A 60 -1.64 3.69 -11.65
CA PRO A 60 -1.55 2.47 -12.45
C PRO A 60 -1.01 2.72 -13.87
N SER A 61 -1.19 3.91 -14.42
CA SER A 61 -0.70 4.28 -15.75
C SER A 61 0.78 4.66 -15.72
N VAL A 62 1.49 4.43 -16.83
CA VAL A 62 2.97 4.60 -16.92
C VAL A 62 3.40 6.04 -16.62
N ASP A 63 2.65 7.01 -17.14
CA ASP A 63 2.98 8.44 -17.02
C ASP A 63 2.24 9.14 -15.87
N ASP A 64 1.52 8.40 -15.04
CA ASP A 64 0.77 8.94 -13.92
C ASP A 64 1.68 9.10 -12.69
N SER A 65 2.10 10.32 -12.42
CA SER A 65 2.92 10.67 -11.26
C SER A 65 2.50 11.99 -10.64
N THR A 66 2.65 12.09 -9.32
CA THR A 66 2.32 13.29 -8.55
C THR A 66 3.37 13.53 -7.48
N ASN A 67 3.77 14.78 -7.29
CA ASN A 67 4.51 15.20 -6.09
C ASN A 67 3.57 15.37 -4.89
N LYS A 68 4.15 15.69 -3.72
CA LYS A 68 3.37 15.86 -2.47
C LYS A 68 2.24 16.88 -2.61
N ALA A 69 2.54 18.06 -3.16
CA ALA A 69 1.55 19.15 -3.27
C ALA A 69 0.39 18.77 -4.20
N GLU A 70 0.70 18.16 -5.34
CA GLU A 70 -0.29 17.67 -6.30
C GLU A 70 -1.13 16.54 -5.70
N ALA A 71 -0.50 15.59 -5.00
CA ALA A 71 -1.22 14.49 -4.35
C ALA A 71 -2.21 15.01 -3.30
N LEU A 72 -1.82 15.97 -2.47
CA LEU A 72 -2.71 16.57 -1.47
C LEU A 72 -3.83 17.40 -2.12
N ALA A 73 -3.54 18.14 -3.19
CA ALA A 73 -4.56 18.87 -3.94
C ALA A 73 -5.58 17.91 -4.59
N ASN A 74 -5.10 16.82 -5.21
CA ASN A 74 -5.95 15.78 -5.78
C ASN A 74 -6.83 15.09 -4.71
N TRP A 75 -6.25 14.76 -3.54
CA TRP A 75 -7.04 14.20 -2.44
C TRP A 75 -8.07 15.17 -1.92
N LYS A 76 -7.73 16.45 -1.79
CA LYS A 76 -8.70 17.48 -1.38
C LYS A 76 -9.85 17.58 -2.37
N GLU A 77 -9.55 17.68 -3.66
CA GLU A 77 -10.55 17.72 -4.73
C GLU A 77 -11.44 16.48 -4.70
N ASN A 78 -10.85 15.29 -4.63
CA ASN A 78 -11.57 14.02 -4.59
C ASN A 78 -12.48 13.92 -3.35
N THR A 79 -12.02 14.37 -2.19
CA THR A 79 -12.82 14.33 -0.96
C THR A 79 -13.92 15.37 -0.95
N ASP A 80 -13.68 16.53 -1.53
CA ASP A 80 -14.66 17.62 -1.57
C ASP A 80 -15.72 17.41 -2.65
N ASN A 81 -15.38 16.83 -3.81
CA ASN A 81 -16.25 16.84 -4.97
C ASN A 81 -16.60 15.45 -5.53
N LEU A 82 -15.76 14.43 -5.33
CA LEU A 82 -15.94 13.14 -5.99
C LEU A 82 -16.51 12.06 -5.06
N TYR A 83 -15.85 11.76 -3.93
CA TYR A 83 -16.22 10.63 -3.09
C TYR A 83 -17.13 10.99 -1.94
N GLU A 84 -18.29 10.33 -1.86
CA GLU A 84 -19.15 10.31 -0.67
C GLU A 84 -18.47 9.51 0.44
N SER A 85 -18.01 8.30 0.13
CA SER A 85 -17.28 7.45 1.07
C SER A 85 -16.21 6.60 0.40
N ILE A 86 -15.15 6.34 1.13
CA ILE A 86 -14.01 5.47 0.79
C ILE A 86 -13.89 4.46 1.92
N LYS A 87 -13.87 3.16 1.62
CA LYS A 87 -13.74 2.13 2.65
C LYS A 87 -12.83 1.01 2.20
N TYR A 88 -11.79 0.77 2.99
CA TYR A 88 -10.89 -0.37 2.84
C TYR A 88 -11.29 -1.51 3.77
N THR A 89 -11.27 -2.72 3.28
CA THR A 89 -11.50 -3.96 4.03
C THR A 89 -10.53 -5.05 3.57
N ARG A 90 -10.50 -6.18 4.28
CA ARG A 90 -9.66 -7.33 3.93
C ARG A 90 -8.19 -6.98 3.76
N TYR A 91 -7.67 -6.15 4.66
CA TYR A 91 -6.27 -5.72 4.62
C TYR A 91 -5.30 -6.90 4.75
N GLN A 92 -4.28 -6.87 3.89
CA GLN A 92 -3.08 -7.67 4.03
C GLN A 92 -1.88 -6.74 3.86
N ASN A 93 -1.03 -6.68 4.87
CA ASN A 93 0.14 -5.80 4.86
C ASN A 93 1.39 -6.61 5.12
N ILE A 94 2.44 -6.37 4.36
CA ILE A 94 3.78 -6.87 4.62
C ILE A 94 4.77 -5.71 4.65
N ALA A 95 5.74 -5.80 5.55
CA ALA A 95 6.89 -4.91 5.57
C ALA A 95 8.13 -5.71 5.22
N ILE A 96 9.01 -5.12 4.43
CA ILE A 96 10.28 -5.71 4.01
C ILE A 96 11.36 -4.62 3.96
N THR A 97 12.57 -4.96 4.40
CA THR A 97 13.76 -4.12 4.18
C THR A 97 14.57 -4.71 3.04
N VAL A 98 14.82 -3.90 2.01
CA VAL A 98 15.71 -4.22 0.88
C VAL A 98 17.06 -3.61 1.17
N ASN A 99 18.09 -4.43 1.33
CA ASN A 99 19.43 -3.97 1.71
C ASN A 99 20.36 -3.74 0.50
N GLU A 100 20.12 -4.43 -0.60
CA GLU A 100 20.99 -4.41 -1.77
C GLU A 100 20.21 -3.95 -3.00
N LYS A 101 20.88 -3.26 -3.92
CA LYS A 101 20.30 -2.72 -5.14
C LYS A 101 20.43 -3.72 -6.29
N ASP A 102 19.85 -4.91 -6.16
CA ASP A 102 19.87 -5.88 -7.26
C ASP A 102 18.62 -5.77 -8.16
N GLU A 103 17.43 -5.93 -7.60
CA GLU A 103 16.18 -5.93 -8.35
C GLU A 103 15.17 -4.88 -7.85
N ALA A 104 15.46 -4.24 -6.69
CA ALA A 104 14.63 -3.20 -6.11
C ALA A 104 15.48 -2.08 -5.52
N GLU A 105 14.92 -0.88 -5.43
CA GLU A 105 15.56 0.23 -4.70
C GLU A 105 15.70 -0.13 -3.22
N PRO A 106 16.91 0.02 -2.62
CA PRO A 106 17.12 -0.21 -1.19
C PRO A 106 16.21 0.68 -0.34
N GLY A 107 15.84 0.17 0.82
CA GLY A 107 15.02 0.90 1.76
C GLY A 107 13.96 0.02 2.43
N ASP A 108 13.11 0.67 3.20
CA ASP A 108 12.03 0.01 3.90
C ASP A 108 10.73 0.17 3.12
N TRP A 109 10.14 -0.96 2.79
CA TRP A 109 8.95 -1.03 1.98
C TRP A 109 7.78 -1.64 2.75
N VAL A 110 6.59 -1.14 2.47
CA VAL A 110 5.33 -1.74 2.90
C VAL A 110 4.49 -2.00 1.67
N SER A 111 4.00 -3.22 1.49
CA SER A 111 2.98 -3.54 0.50
C SER A 111 1.66 -3.82 1.19
N ASN A 112 0.61 -3.22 0.67
CA ASN A 112 -0.76 -3.35 1.13
C ASN A 112 -1.64 -3.91 0.03
N TRP A 113 -2.44 -4.93 0.33
CA TRP A 113 -3.58 -5.37 -0.47
C TRP A 113 -4.86 -5.11 0.32
N ALA A 114 -5.84 -4.55 -0.33
CA ALA A 114 -7.12 -4.31 0.29
C ALA A 114 -8.26 -4.41 -0.71
N TYR A 115 -9.46 -4.68 -0.20
CA TYR A 115 -10.69 -4.53 -0.95
C TYR A 115 -11.23 -3.14 -0.70
N LEU A 116 -11.32 -2.34 -1.75
CA LEU A 116 -11.75 -0.95 -1.72
C LEU A 116 -13.19 -0.84 -2.20
N THR A 117 -14.03 -0.16 -1.42
CA THR A 117 -15.39 0.22 -1.80
C THR A 117 -15.47 1.73 -1.88
N LEU A 118 -15.89 2.24 -3.03
CA LEU A 118 -16.07 3.67 -3.30
C LEU A 118 -17.53 3.99 -3.55
N LYS A 119 -18.05 5.05 -2.90
CA LYS A 119 -19.32 5.68 -3.26
C LYS A 119 -19.06 7.08 -3.74
N TYR A 120 -19.77 7.49 -4.75
CA TYR A 120 -19.62 8.79 -5.38
C TYR A 120 -20.75 9.74 -4.98
N LYS A 121 -20.44 11.03 -4.85
CA LYS A 121 -21.42 12.07 -4.46
C LYS A 121 -22.54 12.26 -5.47
N ASN A 122 -22.31 11.90 -6.72
CA ASN A 122 -23.36 11.93 -7.77
C ASN A 122 -24.34 10.75 -7.71
N GLY A 123 -24.24 9.89 -6.69
CA GLY A 123 -25.07 8.72 -6.50
C GLY A 123 -24.61 7.46 -7.27
N SER A 124 -23.52 7.53 -8.04
CA SER A 124 -22.96 6.36 -8.71
C SER A 124 -22.30 5.39 -7.72
N GLY A 125 -22.23 4.14 -8.09
CA GLY A 125 -21.64 3.08 -7.29
C GLY A 125 -22.62 2.36 -6.40
N PRO A 126 -22.19 1.59 -5.40
CA PRO A 126 -20.78 1.46 -4.98
C PRO A 126 -19.91 0.74 -6.02
N VAL A 127 -18.70 1.23 -6.21
CA VAL A 127 -17.65 0.53 -6.96
C VAL A 127 -16.79 -0.27 -6.00
N ASN A 128 -16.52 -1.51 -6.35
CA ASN A 128 -15.71 -2.43 -5.54
C ASN A 128 -14.51 -2.92 -6.36
N VAL A 129 -13.31 -2.76 -5.83
CA VAL A 129 -12.08 -3.14 -6.54
C VAL A 129 -11.01 -3.63 -5.57
N TRP A 130 -10.20 -4.60 -6.01
CA TRP A 130 -8.95 -4.91 -5.33
C TRP A 130 -7.91 -3.86 -5.66
N VAL A 131 -7.24 -3.37 -4.64
CA VAL A 131 -6.14 -2.41 -4.77
C VAL A 131 -4.88 -2.98 -4.13
N ASN A 132 -3.75 -2.79 -4.79
CA ASN A 132 -2.43 -2.96 -4.22
C ASN A 132 -1.72 -1.61 -4.19
N ALA A 133 -1.21 -1.24 -3.04
CA ALA A 133 -0.38 -0.06 -2.88
C ALA A 133 0.94 -0.44 -2.22
N VAL A 134 2.06 0.02 -2.77
CA VAL A 134 3.38 -0.11 -2.18
C VAL A 134 3.88 1.24 -1.75
N TYR A 135 4.54 1.28 -0.59
CA TYR A 135 5.09 2.49 0.01
C TYR A 135 6.57 2.27 0.33
N ARG A 136 7.43 3.23 0.02
CA ARG A 136 8.77 3.31 0.60
C ARG A 136 8.76 4.35 1.71
N ILE A 137 9.33 3.98 2.86
CA ILE A 137 9.28 4.79 4.08
C ILE A 137 10.71 5.11 4.51
N GLU A 138 10.98 6.39 4.69
CA GLU A 138 12.25 6.91 5.18
C GLU A 138 11.98 7.90 6.31
N ASN A 139 12.73 7.78 7.42
CA ASN A 139 12.64 8.68 8.57
C ASN A 139 11.19 8.90 9.08
N GLY A 140 10.37 7.81 9.07
CA GLY A 140 8.99 7.87 9.53
C GLY A 140 8.01 8.58 8.58
N LYS A 141 8.40 8.79 7.31
CA LYS A 141 7.59 9.43 6.26
C LYS A 141 7.54 8.56 5.01
N ILE A 142 6.44 8.63 4.29
CA ILE A 142 6.29 8.01 2.97
C ILE A 142 6.99 8.90 1.95
N VAL A 143 8.05 8.39 1.30
CA VAL A 143 8.77 9.10 0.22
C VAL A 143 8.32 8.66 -1.17
N TYR A 144 7.71 7.49 -1.27
CA TYR A 144 7.26 6.92 -2.53
C TYR A 144 5.98 6.12 -2.30
N SER A 145 5.06 6.17 -3.25
CA SER A 145 3.97 5.20 -3.35
C SER A 145 3.72 4.81 -4.81
N ARG A 146 3.23 3.60 -5.01
CA ARG A 146 2.64 3.17 -6.27
C ARG A 146 1.39 2.36 -6.02
N THR A 147 0.31 2.69 -6.72
CA THR A 147 -0.98 2.05 -6.54
C THR A 147 -1.42 1.39 -7.84
N PHE A 148 -1.88 0.15 -7.73
CA PHE A 148 -2.42 -0.63 -8.84
C PHE A 148 -3.85 -1.07 -8.53
N TYR A 149 -4.72 -0.91 -9.48
CA TYR A 149 -6.08 -1.43 -9.48
C TYR A 149 -6.56 -1.62 -10.92
N ASN A 150 -7.67 -2.34 -11.09
CA ASN A 150 -8.26 -2.53 -12.41
C ASN A 150 -9.20 -1.35 -12.75
N GLU A 151 -8.68 -0.34 -13.43
CA GLU A 151 -9.45 0.84 -13.82
C GLU A 151 -10.58 0.51 -14.81
N ALA A 152 -10.35 -0.45 -15.71
CA ALA A 152 -11.40 -0.88 -16.65
C ALA A 152 -12.61 -1.48 -15.92
N ASP A 153 -12.37 -2.22 -14.82
CA ASP A 153 -13.45 -2.75 -13.98
C ASP A 153 -14.19 -1.63 -13.25
N VAL A 154 -13.48 -0.62 -12.74
CA VAL A 154 -14.10 0.59 -12.14
C VAL A 154 -15.02 1.28 -13.14
N LEU A 155 -14.55 1.54 -14.35
CA LEU A 155 -15.33 2.18 -15.40
C LEU A 155 -16.55 1.34 -15.80
N HIS A 156 -16.38 0.03 -15.93
CA HIS A 156 -17.48 -0.88 -16.22
C HIS A 156 -18.57 -0.85 -15.12
N GLN A 157 -18.19 -0.86 -13.84
CA GLN A 157 -19.14 -0.76 -12.72
C GLN A 157 -19.86 0.59 -12.68
N LEU A 158 -19.25 1.65 -13.25
CA LEU A 158 -19.86 2.96 -13.41
C LEU A 158 -20.75 3.08 -14.65
N GLY A 159 -20.90 2.01 -15.45
CA GLY A 159 -21.76 1.95 -16.62
C GLY A 159 -21.09 2.33 -17.94
N TYR A 160 -19.76 2.51 -17.96
CA TYR A 160 -19.04 2.73 -19.22
C TYR A 160 -18.87 1.39 -19.95
N THR A 161 -19.41 1.27 -21.16
CA THR A 161 -19.43 0.00 -21.91
C THR A 161 -18.32 -0.14 -22.96
N ASN A 162 -17.70 1.00 -23.36
CA ASN A 162 -16.65 1.00 -24.38
C ASN A 162 -15.56 1.99 -24.02
N VAL A 163 -14.33 1.47 -23.92
CA VAL A 163 -13.13 2.31 -24.02
C VAL A 163 -12.90 2.51 -25.53
N VAL A 164 -13.35 3.64 -26.08
CA VAL A 164 -13.13 3.96 -27.49
C VAL A 164 -11.64 4.25 -27.67
N PRO A 165 -10.95 3.63 -28.66
CA PRO A 165 -9.57 3.98 -28.95
C PRO A 165 -9.45 5.47 -29.26
N MET A 166 -8.53 6.16 -28.58
CA MET A 166 -8.22 7.54 -28.95
C MET A 166 -7.59 7.52 -30.36
N THR A 167 -8.24 8.18 -31.31
CA THR A 167 -7.62 8.45 -32.60
C THR A 167 -6.43 9.39 -32.35
N LYS A 168 -5.22 8.91 -32.61
CA LYS A 168 -4.04 9.79 -32.61
C LYS A 168 -4.22 10.77 -33.79
N GLU A 169 -4.42 12.05 -33.48
CA GLU A 169 -4.27 13.14 -34.44
C GLU A 169 -2.82 13.31 -34.83
#